data_a9ff1222863c1f4e0c43bb1952c1af2f
#
_entry.id   a9ff1222863c1f4e0c43bb1952c1af2f
#
_cell.length_a   1.000
_cell.length_b   1.000
_cell.length_c   1.000
_cell.angle_alpha   90.00
_cell.angle_beta   90.00
_cell.angle_gamma   90.00
#
_symmetry.space_group_name_H-M   'P 1'
#
loop_
_entity.id
_entity.type
_entity.pdbx_description
1 polymer ?
#
loop_
_entity_poly.entity_id
_entity_poly.type
_entity_poly.pdbx_seq_one_letter_code
_entity_poly.pdbx_strand_id
1 'polypeptide(L)'
;MAKEVAGLIKLQIKGGAANPSPPVGPALGSKGVNIMEFCKQFNSRTQSQAGKVLPVIITVYSDKSFDFIVKTPPVAAQLLELTKQKGGSAEPNRNIIASVTWDQIKGIAQEKMPDLNCFTLDAAMSMVAGTARSMGIKVTGEFPGK
;
A
#
# COMPACT_ATOMS: atom_id res chain seq x y z
N MET A 1 -3.49 -25.41 -18.33
CA MET A 1 -2.07 -25.09 -18.57
C MET A 1 -1.74 -23.76 -17.90
N ALA A 2 -0.57 -23.70 -17.30
CA ALA A 2 -0.09 -22.44 -16.75
C ALA A 2 0.23 -21.45 -17.87
N LYS A 3 -0.30 -20.24 -17.78
CA LYS A 3 -0.01 -19.19 -18.76
C LYS A 3 1.37 -18.60 -18.50
N GLU A 4 2.08 -18.30 -19.56
CA GLU A 4 3.39 -17.67 -19.45
C GLU A 4 3.25 -16.21 -19.02
N VAL A 5 3.99 -15.83 -17.97
CA VAL A 5 3.94 -14.45 -17.47
C VAL A 5 4.81 -13.55 -18.34
N ALA A 6 4.19 -12.56 -18.99
CA ALA A 6 4.90 -11.57 -19.80
C ALA A 6 5.51 -10.46 -18.94
N GLY A 7 4.92 -10.16 -17.77
CA GLY A 7 5.47 -9.16 -16.88
C GLY A 7 4.58 -8.87 -15.68
N LEU A 8 5.13 -8.11 -14.75
CA LEU A 8 4.42 -7.64 -13.56
C LEU A 8 4.36 -6.11 -13.58
N ILE A 9 3.22 -5.58 -13.14
CA ILE A 9 3.01 -4.14 -12.98
C ILE A 9 2.59 -3.90 -11.54
N LYS A 10 3.27 -2.98 -10.86
CA LYS A 10 2.96 -2.61 -9.49
C LYS A 10 2.50 -1.16 -9.46
N LEU A 11 1.31 -0.91 -8.95
CA LEU A 11 0.70 0.42 -8.90
C LEU A 11 0.10 0.67 -7.52
N GLN A 12 -0.07 1.94 -7.17
CA GLN A 12 -0.85 2.38 -6.03
C GLN A 12 -2.03 3.20 -6.55
N ILE A 13 -3.24 2.72 -6.31
CA ILE A 13 -4.47 3.32 -6.86
C ILE A 13 -5.46 3.50 -5.71
N LYS A 14 -6.18 4.62 -5.73
CA LYS A 14 -7.27 4.83 -4.76
C LYS A 14 -8.40 3.85 -5.02
N GLY A 15 -8.90 3.22 -3.96
CA GLY A 15 -10.00 2.28 -4.04
C GLY A 15 -11.25 2.92 -4.65
N GLY A 16 -11.87 2.22 -5.58
CA GLY A 16 -13.07 2.69 -6.25
C GLY A 16 -12.88 3.84 -7.24
N ALA A 17 -11.64 4.31 -7.45
CA ALA A 17 -11.33 5.48 -8.25
C ALA A 17 -10.33 5.22 -9.38
N ALA A 18 -10.16 3.97 -9.78
CA ALA A 18 -9.29 3.64 -10.91
C ALA A 18 -9.87 4.19 -12.21
N ASN A 19 -9.04 4.86 -12.99
CA ASN A 19 -9.42 5.41 -14.28
C ASN A 19 -8.26 5.32 -15.28
N PRO A 20 -8.49 5.51 -16.60
CA PRO A 20 -7.44 5.40 -17.60
C PRO A 20 -6.38 6.49 -17.57
N SER A 21 -6.54 7.51 -16.74
CA SER A 21 -5.56 8.58 -16.63
C SER A 21 -4.26 8.11 -15.95
N PRO A 22 -3.13 8.83 -16.09
CA PRO A 22 -1.91 8.46 -15.37
C PRO A 22 -2.15 8.31 -13.86
N PRO A 23 -1.48 7.34 -13.18
CA PRO A 23 -0.42 6.47 -13.69
C PRO A 23 -0.91 5.13 -14.31
N VAL A 24 -2.21 4.86 -14.28
CA VAL A 24 -2.78 3.56 -14.69
C VAL A 24 -2.67 3.32 -16.18
N GLY A 25 -3.10 4.30 -16.97
CA GLY A 25 -3.13 4.19 -18.44
C GLY A 25 -1.79 3.82 -19.05
N PRO A 26 -0.73 4.63 -18.84
CA PRO A 26 0.59 4.34 -19.42
C PRO A 26 1.18 3.01 -18.96
N ALA A 27 1.01 2.65 -17.70
CA ALA A 27 1.55 1.42 -17.12
C ALA A 27 0.92 0.17 -17.77
N LEU A 28 -0.40 0.15 -17.89
CA LEU A 28 -1.13 -0.95 -18.53
C LEU A 28 -0.99 -0.94 -20.04
N GLY A 29 -1.01 0.23 -20.64
CA GLY A 29 -0.87 0.40 -22.09
C GLY A 29 0.45 -0.14 -22.63
N SER A 30 1.54 0.04 -21.90
CA SER A 30 2.86 -0.46 -22.28
C SER A 30 2.91 -1.99 -22.39
N LYS A 31 2.02 -2.69 -21.68
CA LYS A 31 1.91 -4.15 -21.70
C LYS A 31 0.76 -4.66 -22.58
N GLY A 32 0.01 -3.77 -23.19
CA GLY A 32 -1.11 -4.14 -24.07
C GLY A 32 -2.34 -4.69 -23.35
N VAL A 33 -2.50 -4.37 -22.08
CA VAL A 33 -3.64 -4.79 -21.25
C VAL A 33 -4.84 -3.88 -21.50
N ASN A 34 -6.05 -4.44 -21.42
CA ASN A 34 -7.29 -3.66 -21.55
C ASN A 34 -7.50 -2.83 -20.26
N ILE A 35 -7.24 -1.53 -20.38
CA ILE A 35 -7.28 -0.58 -19.26
C ILE A 35 -8.69 -0.46 -18.70
N MET A 36 -9.71 -0.37 -19.55
CA MET A 36 -11.10 -0.18 -19.13
C MET A 36 -11.61 -1.37 -18.31
N GLU A 37 -11.29 -2.57 -18.77
CA GLU A 37 -11.66 -3.79 -18.07
C GLU A 37 -11.01 -3.89 -16.69
N PHE A 38 -9.72 -3.56 -16.62
CA PHE A 38 -8.99 -3.50 -15.36
C PHE A 38 -9.64 -2.51 -14.39
N CYS A 39 -9.90 -1.28 -14.84
CA CYS A 39 -10.52 -0.26 -13.99
C CYS A 39 -11.87 -0.71 -13.47
N LYS A 40 -12.71 -1.31 -14.30
CA LYS A 40 -14.01 -1.83 -13.93
C LYS A 40 -13.91 -2.91 -12.84
N GLN A 41 -13.05 -3.90 -13.05
CA GLN A 41 -12.86 -4.99 -12.08
C GLN A 41 -12.26 -4.48 -10.78
N PHE A 42 -11.26 -3.62 -10.84
CA PHE A 42 -10.63 -3.02 -9.65
C PHE A 42 -11.65 -2.22 -8.84
N ASN A 43 -12.39 -1.34 -9.48
CA ASN A 43 -13.40 -0.52 -8.80
C ASN A 43 -14.47 -1.40 -8.13
N SER A 44 -14.91 -2.46 -8.80
CA SER A 44 -15.87 -3.42 -8.24
C SER A 44 -15.34 -4.10 -6.98
N ARG A 45 -14.07 -4.52 -6.99
CA ARG A 45 -13.45 -5.21 -5.84
C ARG A 45 -13.11 -4.28 -4.68
N THR A 46 -12.90 -3.00 -4.95
CA THR A 46 -12.41 -2.04 -3.95
C THR A 46 -13.46 -1.03 -3.49
N GLN A 47 -14.74 -1.23 -3.83
CA GLN A 47 -15.82 -0.33 -3.42
C GLN A 47 -15.90 -0.14 -1.90
N SER A 48 -15.68 -1.22 -1.15
CA SER A 48 -15.70 -1.18 0.32
C SER A 48 -14.53 -0.40 0.93
N GLN A 49 -13.49 -0.16 0.15
CA GLN A 49 -12.27 0.54 0.57
C GLN A 49 -12.07 1.85 -0.21
N ALA A 50 -13.17 2.44 -0.68
CA ALA A 50 -13.14 3.68 -1.42
C ALA A 50 -12.43 4.80 -0.63
N GLY A 51 -11.58 5.56 -1.32
CA GLY A 51 -10.81 6.65 -0.71
C GLY A 51 -9.47 6.26 -0.11
N LYS A 52 -9.22 4.96 0.13
CA LYS A 52 -7.92 4.49 0.59
C LYS A 52 -7.00 4.18 -0.59
N VAL A 53 -5.73 4.51 -0.45
CA VAL A 53 -4.71 4.12 -1.45
C VAL A 53 -4.40 2.64 -1.26
N LEU A 54 -4.55 1.86 -2.33
CA LEU A 54 -4.32 0.42 -2.30
C LEU A 54 -3.20 0.03 -3.26
N PRO A 55 -2.19 -0.73 -2.79
CA PRO A 55 -1.19 -1.29 -3.69
C PRO A 55 -1.81 -2.43 -4.49
N VAL A 56 -1.55 -2.44 -5.79
CA VAL A 56 -2.04 -3.47 -6.71
C VAL A 56 -0.85 -4.07 -7.44
N ILE A 57 -0.80 -5.39 -7.48
CA ILE A 57 0.17 -6.13 -8.30
C ILE A 57 -0.60 -6.79 -9.44
N ILE A 58 -0.30 -6.38 -10.66
CA ILE A 58 -0.96 -6.87 -11.86
C ILE A 58 0.00 -7.82 -12.56
N THR A 59 -0.42 -9.06 -12.78
CA THR A 59 0.32 -10.05 -13.56
C THR A 59 -0.22 -10.07 -14.97
N VAL A 60 0.62 -9.76 -15.95
CA VAL A 60 0.25 -9.77 -17.38
C VAL A 60 0.79 -11.05 -18.01
N TYR A 61 -0.05 -11.74 -18.74
CA TYR A 61 0.30 -12.98 -19.44
C TYR A 61 0.58 -12.74 -20.93
N SER A 62 1.24 -13.70 -21.56
CA SER A 62 1.62 -13.61 -22.98
C SER A 62 0.44 -13.46 -23.93
N ASP A 63 -0.74 -13.94 -23.53
CA ASP A 63 -2.00 -13.81 -24.30
C ASP A 63 -2.72 -12.47 -24.09
N LYS A 64 -2.07 -11.51 -23.42
CA LYS A 64 -2.61 -10.19 -23.03
C LYS A 64 -3.72 -10.25 -21.98
N SER A 65 -3.98 -11.42 -21.41
CA SER A 65 -4.84 -11.50 -20.22
C SER A 65 -4.08 -11.00 -18.99
N PHE A 66 -4.80 -10.68 -17.93
CA PHE A 66 -4.20 -10.19 -16.70
C PHE A 66 -4.94 -10.74 -15.48
N ASP A 67 -4.19 -10.88 -14.40
CA ASP A 67 -4.73 -11.07 -13.06
C ASP A 67 -4.17 -9.98 -12.15
N PHE A 68 -4.88 -9.63 -11.10
CA PHE A 68 -4.38 -8.65 -10.15
C PHE A 68 -4.73 -9.03 -8.73
N ILE A 69 -3.85 -8.61 -7.81
CA ILE A 69 -4.00 -8.79 -6.38
C ILE A 69 -4.00 -7.41 -5.74
N VAL A 70 -5.04 -7.13 -4.95
CA VAL A 70 -5.13 -5.90 -4.16
C VAL A 70 -4.63 -6.20 -2.75
N LYS A 71 -3.65 -5.44 -2.30
CA LYS A 71 -3.09 -5.57 -0.95
C LYS A 71 -3.71 -4.55 -0.01
N THR A 72 -3.41 -4.69 1.29
CA THR A 72 -3.84 -3.73 2.31
C THR A 72 -3.19 -2.36 2.08
N PRO A 73 -3.79 -1.26 2.57
CA PRO A 73 -3.22 0.08 2.38
C PRO A 73 -1.77 0.17 2.85
N PRO A 74 -0.90 0.95 2.17
CA PRO A 74 0.49 1.10 2.60
C PRO A 74 0.58 1.70 3.99
N VAL A 75 1.54 1.24 4.78
CA VAL A 75 1.80 1.74 6.14
C VAL A 75 2.05 3.26 6.12
N ALA A 76 2.80 3.73 5.14
CA ALA A 76 3.09 5.16 4.99
C ALA A 76 1.81 5.99 4.84
N ALA A 77 0.88 5.55 4.00
CA ALA A 77 -0.40 6.25 3.81
C ALA A 77 -1.24 6.26 5.10
N GLN A 78 -1.28 5.16 5.82
CA GLN A 78 -2.00 5.07 7.10
C GLN A 78 -1.39 5.99 8.16
N LEU A 79 -0.06 6.05 8.25
CA LEU A 79 0.64 6.93 9.19
C LEU A 79 0.38 8.40 8.88
N LEU A 80 0.39 8.79 7.61
CA LEU A 80 0.09 10.16 7.20
C LEU A 80 -1.36 10.54 7.52
N GLU A 81 -2.28 9.63 7.33
CA GLU A 81 -3.70 9.84 7.67
C GLU A 81 -3.88 10.03 9.18
N LEU A 82 -3.25 9.19 10.00
CA LEU A 82 -3.31 9.30 11.46
C LEU A 82 -2.73 10.62 11.98
N THR A 83 -1.64 11.07 11.40
CA THR A 83 -0.94 12.29 11.83
C THR A 83 -1.45 13.54 11.11
N LYS A 84 -2.38 13.39 10.16
CA LYS A 84 -2.95 14.46 9.33
C LYS A 84 -1.88 15.26 8.57
N GLN A 85 -0.82 14.58 8.15
CA GLN A 85 0.26 15.18 7.37
C GLN A 85 0.05 14.92 5.87
N LYS A 86 0.48 15.85 5.04
CA LYS A 86 0.41 15.71 3.58
C LYS A 86 1.53 14.83 3.01
N GLY A 87 2.64 14.76 3.70
CA GLY A 87 3.79 13.97 3.28
C GLY A 87 4.76 13.76 4.42
N GLY A 88 5.71 12.86 4.23
CA GLY A 88 6.77 12.62 5.19
C GLY A 88 7.80 13.75 5.24
N SER A 89 8.69 13.70 6.23
CA SER A 89 9.77 14.66 6.36
C SER A 89 10.80 14.52 5.21
N ALA A 90 11.29 15.62 4.72
CA ALA A 90 12.40 15.63 3.77
C ALA A 90 13.73 15.20 4.43
N GLU A 91 13.86 15.46 5.73
CA GLU A 91 15.03 15.09 6.53
C GLU A 91 14.60 14.34 7.79
N PRO A 92 14.18 13.07 7.68
CA PRO A 92 13.56 12.34 8.80
C PRO A 92 14.47 12.15 10.02
N ASN A 93 15.78 12.17 9.83
CA ASN A 93 16.74 12.06 10.92
C ASN A 93 16.86 13.34 11.74
N ARG A 94 16.55 14.49 11.15
CA ARG A 94 16.74 15.81 11.76
C ARG A 94 15.42 16.47 12.10
N ASN A 95 14.44 16.37 11.21
CA ASN A 95 13.14 17.02 11.34
C ASN A 95 12.05 16.00 11.55
N ILE A 96 11.60 15.88 12.80
CA ILE A 96 10.46 15.03 13.16
C ILE A 96 9.21 15.88 13.04
N ILE A 97 8.29 15.47 12.15
CA ILE A 97 7.08 16.24 11.83
C ILE A 97 5.85 15.86 12.64
N ALA A 98 5.86 14.66 13.23
CA ALA A 98 4.72 14.13 13.96
C ALA A 98 5.17 13.05 14.95
N SER A 99 4.24 12.63 15.81
CA SER A 99 4.46 11.50 16.70
C SER A 99 3.22 10.62 16.76
N VAL A 100 3.44 9.32 16.98
CA VAL A 100 2.36 8.34 17.14
C VAL A 100 2.65 7.48 18.39
N THR A 101 1.62 6.88 18.94
CA THR A 101 1.75 5.97 20.07
C THR A 101 1.87 4.52 19.61
N TRP A 102 2.34 3.64 20.49
CA TRP A 102 2.41 2.21 20.19
C TRP A 102 1.03 1.59 19.96
N ASP A 103 -0.02 2.13 20.59
CA ASP A 103 -1.40 1.65 20.34
C ASP A 103 -1.85 1.92 18.91
N GLN A 104 -1.52 3.09 18.36
CA GLN A 104 -1.80 3.43 16.97
C GLN A 104 -1.00 2.53 16.02
N ILE A 105 0.27 2.29 16.33
CA ILE A 105 1.14 1.36 15.57
C ILE A 105 0.55 -0.04 15.58
N LYS A 106 0.06 -0.50 16.73
CA LYS A 106 -0.57 -1.82 16.87
C LYS A 106 -1.79 -1.97 15.96
N GLY A 107 -2.65 -0.95 15.89
CA GLY A 107 -3.80 -0.94 14.99
C GLY A 107 -3.41 -1.11 13.53
N ILE A 108 -2.42 -0.35 13.08
CA ILE A 108 -1.90 -0.46 11.71
C ILE A 108 -1.29 -1.84 11.46
N ALA A 109 -0.50 -2.34 12.41
CA ALA A 109 0.15 -3.65 12.30
C ALA A 109 -0.88 -4.79 12.18
N GLN A 110 -1.96 -4.76 12.97
CA GLN A 110 -3.03 -5.75 12.90
C GLN A 110 -3.72 -5.75 11.53
N GLU A 111 -4.02 -4.58 10.98
CA GLU A 111 -4.64 -4.45 9.67
C GLU A 111 -3.71 -4.96 8.55
N LYS A 112 -2.41 -4.76 8.71
CA LYS A 112 -1.39 -5.10 7.71
C LYS A 112 -0.85 -6.54 7.84
N MET A 113 -1.15 -7.26 8.93
CA MET A 113 -0.61 -8.60 9.18
C MET A 113 -0.66 -9.56 7.99
N PRO A 114 -1.75 -9.63 7.19
CA PRO A 114 -1.81 -10.56 6.05
C PRO A 114 -0.73 -10.33 4.99
N ASP A 115 -0.23 -9.10 4.87
CA ASP A 115 0.74 -8.72 3.85
C ASP A 115 2.18 -8.64 4.38
N LEU A 116 2.35 -8.71 5.70
CA LEU A 116 3.67 -8.58 6.32
C LEU A 116 4.38 -9.93 6.41
N ASN A 117 5.70 -9.89 6.26
CA ASN A 117 6.57 -11.05 6.41
C ASN A 117 7.00 -11.20 7.87
N CYS A 118 6.03 -11.46 8.75
CA CYS A 118 6.27 -11.65 10.18
C CYS A 118 5.29 -12.68 10.74
N PHE A 119 5.63 -13.28 11.87
CA PHE A 119 4.81 -14.31 12.51
C PHE A 119 4.05 -13.79 13.74
N THR A 120 4.54 -12.71 14.36
CA THR A 120 3.97 -12.15 15.58
C THR A 120 3.54 -10.70 15.37
N LEU A 121 2.57 -10.27 16.17
CA LEU A 121 2.12 -8.87 16.16
C LEU A 121 3.25 -7.91 16.58
N ASP A 122 4.08 -8.31 17.55
CA ASP A 122 5.21 -7.50 18.00
C ASP A 122 6.22 -7.24 16.88
N ALA A 123 6.51 -8.25 16.08
CA ALA A 123 7.37 -8.10 14.90
C ALA A 123 6.74 -7.15 13.87
N ALA A 124 5.42 -7.26 13.65
CA ALA A 124 4.68 -6.36 12.77
C ALA A 124 4.75 -4.90 13.27
N MET A 125 4.58 -4.69 14.56
CA MET A 125 4.70 -3.36 15.18
C MET A 125 6.08 -2.76 14.99
N SER A 126 7.14 -3.56 15.11
CA SER A 126 8.52 -3.12 14.85
C SER A 126 8.72 -2.69 13.40
N MET A 127 8.14 -3.42 12.45
CA MET A 127 8.20 -3.07 11.02
C MET A 127 7.50 -1.74 10.75
N VAL A 128 6.31 -1.54 11.32
CA VAL A 128 5.55 -0.30 11.16
C VAL A 128 6.29 0.88 11.82
N ALA A 129 6.87 0.68 13.00
CA ALA A 129 7.64 1.70 13.71
C ALA A 129 8.89 2.12 12.90
N GLY A 130 9.56 1.17 12.24
CA GLY A 130 10.68 1.46 11.35
C GLY A 130 10.28 2.32 10.17
N THR A 131 9.13 2.05 9.57
CA THR A 131 8.56 2.88 8.49
C THR A 131 8.26 4.29 8.99
N ALA A 132 7.65 4.42 10.17
CA ALA A 132 7.37 5.73 10.78
C ALA A 132 8.65 6.53 10.99
N ARG A 133 9.68 5.89 11.51
CA ARG A 133 10.98 6.52 11.72
C ARG A 133 11.57 7.05 10.39
N SER A 134 11.46 6.29 9.33
CA SER A 134 11.96 6.69 8.01
C SER A 134 11.20 7.88 7.42
N MET A 135 9.99 8.14 7.91
CA MET A 135 9.14 9.25 7.47
C MET A 135 9.29 10.50 8.33
N GLY A 136 10.09 10.46 9.40
CA GLY A 136 10.19 11.55 10.36
C GLY A 136 9.05 11.58 11.37
N ILE A 137 8.41 10.44 11.62
CA ILE A 137 7.36 10.28 12.61
C ILE A 137 7.94 9.51 13.81
N LYS A 138 7.90 10.14 14.99
CA LYS A 138 8.42 9.53 16.22
C LYS A 138 7.36 8.63 16.86
N VAL A 139 7.77 7.47 17.32
CA VAL A 139 6.90 6.59 18.11
C VAL A 139 7.17 6.87 19.59
N THR A 140 6.13 7.26 20.33
CA THR A 140 6.23 7.60 21.74
C THR A 140 5.90 6.39 22.62
N GLY A 141 6.60 6.28 23.76
CA GLY A 141 6.42 5.19 24.71
C GLY A 141 7.41 4.04 24.50
N GLU A 142 7.32 3.05 25.38
CA GLU A 142 8.16 1.85 25.30
C GLU A 142 7.54 0.78 24.41
N PHE A 143 8.38 0.02 23.73
CA PHE A 143 7.94 -1.09 22.88
C PHE A 143 7.30 -2.20 23.76
N PRO A 144 6.02 -2.54 23.53
CA PRO A 144 5.31 -3.50 24.40
C PRO A 144 5.83 -4.95 24.31
N GLY A 145 6.61 -5.25 23.26
CA GLY A 145 7.16 -6.59 23.05
C GLY A 145 8.48 -6.86 23.78
N LYS A 146 8.93 -5.93 24.59
CA LYS A 146 10.14 -6.14 25.42
C LYS A 146 9.78 -6.68 26.80
#